data_bea2b7b4e12874feb10b91cb463367ac
#
_entry.id   bea2b7b4e12874feb10b91cb463367ac
#
_cell.length_a   1.000
_cell.length_b   1.000
_cell.length_c   1.000
_cell.angle_alpha   90.00
_cell.angle_beta   90.00
_cell.angle_gamma   90.00
#
_symmetry.space_group_name_H-M   'P 1'
#
loop_
_entity.id
_entity.type
_entity.pdbx_description
1 polymer ?
#
loop_
_entity_poly.entity_id
_entity_poly.type
_entity_poly.pdbx_seq_one_letter_code
_entity_poly.pdbx_strand_id
1 'polypeptide(L)'
;MNKKVKFSATLLASIFALAACGNGESTESDSAASNQVANTEESSEYTIGVVGSAAHDVWDDVASRLEDEGIQLNIEEFSEYTTPNNALADGSLDLNAFQHLAFLADYVNANDADLQPIGYTFISPMGAYSDVVENIDDLADGASVVIPNDVTNGGRALQLLSLAGLIELDDAAGISPTVSDITANDKNLDITEVDAAQVPRSLADADLVVSNTNYAVDAGLNPSDDAIFVDTDNLDDVGAQYKNAIVIRAEDAENEDFQKIVEAYQSEETAEVMDEVTLGADKPAWSDNDDVAGEFAKVLEQAN
;
A
#
# COMPACT_ATOMS: atom_id res chain seq x y z
N MET A 1 -27.38 30.12 39.14
CA MET A 1 -28.51 30.88 38.54
C MET A 1 -28.86 30.19 37.23
N ASN A 2 -30.00 29.50 37.27
CA ASN A 2 -30.51 28.68 36.14
C ASN A 2 -31.17 29.57 35.09
N LYS A 3 -30.86 29.34 33.78
CA LYS A 3 -31.76 29.74 32.70
C LYS A 3 -31.94 28.56 31.73
N LYS A 4 -33.11 27.93 31.86
CA LYS A 4 -33.66 26.97 30.88
C LYS A 4 -34.25 27.75 29.73
N VAL A 5 -33.86 27.43 28.48
CA VAL A 5 -34.53 27.92 27.27
C VAL A 5 -35.31 26.73 26.70
N LYS A 6 -36.62 26.91 26.60
CA LYS A 6 -37.55 25.97 25.96
C LYS A 6 -37.70 26.38 24.51
N PHE A 7 -37.50 25.42 23.58
CA PHE A 7 -37.91 25.57 22.19
C PHE A 7 -39.17 24.76 21.93
N SER A 8 -40.19 25.47 21.46
CA SER A 8 -41.48 24.92 21.06
C SER A 8 -41.43 24.38 19.63
N ALA A 9 -41.94 23.19 19.45
CA ALA A 9 -42.18 22.59 18.14
C ALA A 9 -43.47 23.16 17.54
N THR A 10 -43.39 23.59 16.28
CA THR A 10 -44.59 23.97 15.49
C THR A 10 -44.75 22.98 14.35
N LEU A 11 -45.82 22.18 14.43
CA LEU A 11 -46.25 21.21 13.45
C LEU A 11 -47.09 21.92 12.39
N LEU A 12 -46.73 21.91 11.12
CA LEU A 12 -47.56 22.31 10.00
C LEU A 12 -47.97 21.05 9.21
N ALA A 13 -49.26 20.74 9.31
CA ALA A 13 -49.92 19.72 8.49
C ALA A 13 -50.49 20.42 7.24
N SER A 14 -50.12 19.96 6.05
CA SER A 14 -50.72 20.38 4.79
C SER A 14 -51.58 19.25 4.23
N ILE A 15 -52.87 19.49 4.22
CA ILE A 15 -53.89 18.62 3.63
C ILE A 15 -54.02 18.97 2.15
N PHE A 16 -53.86 17.98 1.25
CA PHE A 16 -54.26 18.11 -0.15
C PHE A 16 -55.57 17.35 -0.40
N ALA A 17 -56.59 18.07 -0.81
CA ALA A 17 -57.89 17.60 -1.15
C ALA A 17 -57.94 17.07 -2.60
N LEU A 18 -58.53 15.87 -2.75
CA LEU A 18 -58.98 15.33 -4.05
C LEU A 18 -60.16 16.14 -4.58
N ALA A 19 -60.11 16.49 -5.86
CA ALA A 19 -61.31 16.85 -6.63
C ALA A 19 -61.38 15.90 -7.85
N ALA A 20 -62.42 15.15 -7.92
CA ALA A 20 -62.78 14.24 -9.02
C ALA A 20 -63.84 14.95 -9.93
N CYS A 21 -63.93 14.38 -11.14
CA CYS A 21 -64.98 14.46 -12.12
C CYS A 21 -64.90 15.47 -13.27
N GLY A 22 -64.91 14.88 -14.49
CA GLY A 22 -65.24 15.54 -15.75
C GLY A 22 -65.07 14.60 -16.94
N ASN A 23 -66.19 14.03 -17.40
CA ASN A 23 -66.34 13.12 -18.52
C ASN A 23 -66.18 13.84 -19.88
N GLY A 24 -65.51 13.18 -20.86
CA GLY A 24 -65.41 13.70 -22.23
C GLY A 24 -64.62 12.75 -23.18
N GLU A 25 -65.32 12.29 -24.17
CA GLU A 25 -65.09 11.24 -25.17
C GLU A 25 -63.90 11.43 -26.11
N SER A 26 -63.20 10.30 -26.36
CA SER A 26 -62.53 9.77 -27.57
C SER A 26 -61.73 10.70 -28.49
N THR A 27 -60.41 10.39 -28.64
CA THR A 27 -59.78 10.07 -29.92
C THR A 27 -58.48 9.31 -29.66
N GLU A 28 -58.34 8.17 -30.33
CA GLU A 28 -57.13 7.33 -30.39
C GLU A 28 -55.96 8.12 -30.99
N SER A 29 -54.83 8.14 -30.29
CA SER A 29 -53.54 8.41 -30.88
C SER A 29 -52.52 7.55 -30.19
N ASP A 30 -52.08 6.53 -30.90
CA ASP A 30 -50.97 5.64 -30.56
C ASP A 30 -49.72 6.47 -30.34
N SER A 31 -49.27 6.57 -29.11
CA SER A 31 -47.94 7.01 -28.75
C SER A 31 -47.37 5.97 -27.81
N ALA A 32 -46.58 5.07 -28.40
CA ALA A 32 -45.72 4.18 -27.67
C ALA A 32 -44.80 5.04 -26.75
N ALA A 33 -45.19 5.15 -25.50
CA ALA A 33 -44.29 5.58 -24.46
C ALA A 33 -43.28 4.44 -24.26
N SER A 34 -42.11 4.60 -24.86
CA SER A 34 -40.94 3.82 -24.47
C SER A 34 -40.62 4.16 -23.00
N ASN A 35 -41.02 3.22 -22.11
CA ASN A 35 -40.41 3.16 -20.78
C ASN A 35 -38.92 2.84 -21.02
N GLN A 36 -38.10 3.87 -21.15
CA GLN A 36 -36.70 3.75 -20.79
C GLN A 36 -36.69 3.56 -19.26
N VAL A 37 -36.62 2.33 -18.83
CA VAL A 37 -36.07 1.98 -17.54
C VAL A 37 -34.64 2.47 -17.62
N ALA A 38 -34.35 3.62 -17.03
CA ALA A 38 -32.98 3.99 -16.72
C ALA A 38 -32.49 2.87 -15.79
N ASN A 39 -31.68 1.97 -16.31
CA ASN A 39 -30.83 1.13 -15.52
C ASN A 39 -29.85 2.12 -14.87
N THR A 40 -30.13 2.59 -13.68
CA THR A 40 -29.11 3.08 -12.78
C THR A 40 -28.34 1.84 -12.38
N GLU A 41 -27.24 1.56 -13.06
CA GLU A 41 -26.23 0.65 -12.53
C GLU A 41 -25.89 1.24 -11.16
N GLU A 42 -26.16 0.51 -10.10
CA GLU A 42 -25.75 0.89 -8.74
C GLU A 42 -24.21 0.88 -8.78
N SER A 43 -23.60 2.06 -8.66
CA SER A 43 -22.16 2.16 -8.52
C SER A 43 -21.76 1.59 -7.15
N SER A 44 -20.80 0.69 -7.16
CA SER A 44 -20.15 0.22 -5.92
C SER A 44 -19.18 1.29 -5.42
N GLU A 45 -19.05 1.43 -4.10
CA GLU A 45 -18.13 2.38 -3.47
C GLU A 45 -17.21 1.63 -2.49
N TYR A 46 -15.90 1.81 -2.65
CA TYR A 46 -14.88 1.17 -1.81
C TYR A 46 -13.82 2.18 -1.38
N THR A 47 -13.09 1.86 -0.31
CA THR A 47 -11.96 2.65 0.19
C THR A 47 -10.71 1.79 0.24
N ILE A 48 -9.63 2.25 -0.40
CA ILE A 48 -8.32 1.62 -0.38
C ILE A 48 -7.31 2.45 0.42
N GLY A 49 -6.56 1.78 1.30
CA GLY A 49 -5.46 2.41 2.05
C GLY A 49 -4.12 2.24 1.34
N VAL A 50 -3.39 3.32 1.16
CA VAL A 50 -2.04 3.36 0.54
C VAL A 50 -1.07 4.12 1.43
N VAL A 51 0.25 3.99 1.20
CA VAL A 51 1.28 4.72 1.95
C VAL A 51 2.21 5.45 1.00
N GLY A 52 2.29 6.77 1.17
CA GLY A 52 3.14 7.65 0.39
C GLY A 52 2.48 8.26 -0.85
N SER A 53 3.00 9.40 -1.28
CA SER A 53 2.40 10.21 -2.34
C SER A 53 2.46 9.54 -3.72
N ALA A 54 3.54 8.84 -4.04
CA ALA A 54 3.66 8.12 -5.31
C ALA A 54 2.60 7.00 -5.44
N ALA A 55 2.34 6.25 -4.36
CA ALA A 55 1.28 5.25 -4.36
C ALA A 55 -0.11 5.90 -4.53
N HIS A 56 -0.35 7.05 -3.87
CA HIS A 56 -1.60 7.80 -4.04
C HIS A 56 -1.81 8.18 -5.51
N ASP A 57 -0.81 8.74 -6.20
CA ASP A 57 -0.90 9.17 -7.58
C ASP A 57 -1.18 8.01 -8.54
N VAL A 58 -0.56 6.83 -8.33
CA VAL A 58 -0.85 5.61 -9.10
C VAL A 58 -2.30 5.17 -8.91
N TRP A 59 -2.79 5.15 -7.66
CA TRP A 59 -4.15 4.71 -7.36
C TRP A 59 -5.23 5.73 -7.78
N ASP A 60 -4.90 7.03 -7.88
CA ASP A 60 -5.81 8.04 -8.42
C ASP A 60 -6.08 7.81 -9.92
N ASP A 61 -5.04 7.43 -10.69
CA ASP A 61 -5.19 7.00 -12.08
C ASP A 61 -6.06 5.74 -12.21
N VAL A 62 -5.79 4.71 -11.39
CA VAL A 62 -6.59 3.47 -11.37
C VAL A 62 -8.05 3.76 -11.01
N ALA A 63 -8.31 4.56 -9.98
CA ALA A 63 -9.65 4.96 -9.55
C ALA A 63 -10.42 5.67 -10.66
N SER A 64 -9.76 6.58 -11.39
CA SER A 64 -10.35 7.27 -12.53
C SER A 64 -10.82 6.33 -13.65
N ARG A 65 -10.06 5.25 -13.91
CA ARG A 65 -10.44 4.24 -14.91
C ARG A 65 -11.59 3.34 -14.45
N LEU A 66 -11.68 3.05 -13.15
CA LEU A 66 -12.74 2.25 -12.56
C LEU A 66 -14.11 2.93 -12.56
N GLU A 67 -14.19 4.28 -12.64
CA GLU A 67 -15.45 5.00 -12.77
C GLU A 67 -16.26 4.56 -14.00
N ASP A 68 -15.59 4.27 -15.11
CA ASP A 68 -16.23 3.78 -16.35
C ASP A 68 -16.83 2.36 -16.18
N GLU A 69 -16.38 1.62 -15.17
CA GLU A 69 -16.88 0.29 -14.78
C GLU A 69 -17.94 0.33 -13.68
N GLY A 70 -18.32 1.55 -13.22
CA GLY A 70 -19.30 1.73 -12.15
C GLY A 70 -18.74 1.49 -10.75
N ILE A 71 -17.42 1.51 -10.57
CA ILE A 71 -16.74 1.39 -9.28
C ILE A 71 -16.17 2.75 -8.88
N GLN A 72 -16.59 3.27 -7.72
CA GLN A 72 -16.00 4.44 -7.09
C GLN A 72 -14.97 3.96 -6.05
N LEU A 73 -13.70 4.28 -6.27
CA LEU A 73 -12.62 3.92 -5.37
C LEU A 73 -12.09 5.18 -4.67
N ASN A 74 -12.30 5.27 -3.36
CA ASN A 74 -11.75 6.34 -2.54
C ASN A 74 -10.36 5.95 -2.05
N ILE A 75 -9.39 6.86 -2.12
CA ILE A 75 -8.01 6.60 -1.70
C ILE A 75 -7.77 7.26 -0.35
N GLU A 76 -7.37 6.48 0.65
CA GLU A 76 -6.92 6.99 1.95
C GLU A 76 -5.41 6.84 2.04
N GLU A 77 -4.70 7.97 2.08
CA GLU A 77 -3.25 8.01 2.18
C GLU A 77 -2.80 8.00 3.65
N PHE A 78 -1.94 7.04 3.99
CA PHE A 78 -1.29 6.94 5.30
C PHE A 78 0.16 7.40 5.20
N SER A 79 0.68 7.93 6.30
CA SER A 79 2.07 8.41 6.39
C SER A 79 3.04 7.38 6.97
N GLU A 80 2.54 6.19 7.37
CA GLU A 80 3.33 5.14 8.04
C GLU A 80 2.68 3.76 7.86
N TYR A 81 3.47 2.67 8.11
CA TYR A 81 3.04 1.30 7.80
C TYR A 81 2.18 0.63 8.89
N THR A 82 2.13 1.16 10.12
CA THR A 82 1.56 0.45 11.28
C THR A 82 0.04 0.49 11.34
N THR A 83 -0.61 1.42 10.64
CA THR A 83 -2.05 1.68 10.74
C THR A 83 -2.91 0.97 9.68
N PRO A 84 -2.50 0.87 8.37
CA PRO A 84 -3.42 0.44 7.32
C PRO A 84 -3.97 -0.98 7.49
N ASN A 85 -3.19 -1.93 8.02
CA ASN A 85 -3.68 -3.28 8.28
C ASN A 85 -4.72 -3.34 9.40
N ASN A 86 -4.57 -2.50 10.44
CA ASN A 86 -5.58 -2.39 11.49
C ASN A 86 -6.89 -1.82 10.93
N ALA A 87 -6.82 -0.79 10.07
CA ALA A 87 -7.97 -0.17 9.42
C ALA A 87 -8.68 -1.15 8.45
N LEU A 88 -7.93 -2.01 7.76
CA LEU A 88 -8.50 -3.06 6.93
C LEU A 88 -9.18 -4.15 7.80
N ALA A 89 -8.52 -4.59 8.86
CA ALA A 89 -9.03 -5.63 9.74
C ALA A 89 -10.29 -5.22 10.50
N ASP A 90 -10.43 -3.92 10.88
CA ASP A 90 -11.62 -3.41 11.57
C ASP A 90 -12.74 -2.94 10.63
N GLY A 91 -12.55 -2.99 9.30
CA GLY A 91 -13.51 -2.63 8.27
C GLY A 91 -13.60 -1.13 7.97
N SER A 92 -12.66 -0.32 8.44
CA SER A 92 -12.55 1.10 8.06
C SER A 92 -12.02 1.27 6.63
N LEU A 93 -11.29 0.28 6.11
CA LEU A 93 -10.91 0.14 4.72
C LEU A 93 -11.54 -1.14 4.15
N ASP A 94 -11.73 -1.16 2.82
CA ASP A 94 -12.14 -2.35 2.08
C ASP A 94 -10.94 -3.11 1.53
N LEU A 95 -9.88 -2.37 1.12
CA LEU A 95 -8.61 -2.90 0.64
C LEU A 95 -7.45 -2.09 1.21
N ASN A 96 -6.24 -2.64 1.15
CA ASN A 96 -5.02 -1.84 1.20
C ASN A 96 -3.99 -2.32 0.18
N ALA A 97 -3.06 -1.44 -0.22
CA ALA A 97 -2.00 -1.74 -1.19
C ALA A 97 -0.75 -0.91 -0.87
N PHE A 98 -0.01 -1.33 0.15
CA PHE A 98 1.18 -0.61 0.64
C PHE A 98 2.32 -1.54 1.05
N GLN A 99 2.07 -2.85 1.13
CA GLN A 99 2.92 -3.80 1.84
C GLN A 99 3.33 -4.97 0.96
N HIS A 100 4.53 -5.47 1.21
CA HIS A 100 5.00 -6.72 0.64
C HIS A 100 4.54 -7.94 1.45
N LEU A 101 4.62 -9.14 0.86
CA LEU A 101 4.11 -10.36 1.48
C LEU A 101 4.72 -10.68 2.84
N ALA A 102 6.02 -10.39 3.06
CA ALA A 102 6.64 -10.64 4.37
C ALA A 102 6.05 -9.75 5.46
N PHE A 103 5.76 -8.46 5.17
CA PHE A 103 5.13 -7.55 6.11
C PHE A 103 3.70 -7.98 6.46
N LEU A 104 2.94 -8.41 5.45
CA LEU A 104 1.60 -8.96 5.66
C LEU A 104 1.65 -10.23 6.51
N ALA A 105 2.62 -11.13 6.23
CA ALA A 105 2.77 -12.38 6.97
C ALA A 105 3.10 -12.15 8.46
N ASP A 106 4.00 -11.21 8.75
CA ASP A 106 4.31 -10.80 10.12
C ASP A 106 3.06 -10.26 10.83
N TYR A 107 2.30 -9.36 10.18
CA TYR A 107 1.07 -8.81 10.74
C TYR A 107 0.01 -9.89 11.01
N VAL A 108 -0.24 -10.78 10.05
CA VAL A 108 -1.21 -11.89 10.17
C VAL A 108 -0.84 -12.82 11.32
N ASN A 109 0.44 -13.21 11.41
CA ASN A 109 0.92 -14.09 12.48
C ASN A 109 0.86 -13.40 13.86
N ALA A 110 1.24 -12.12 13.95
CA ALA A 110 1.27 -11.39 15.22
C ALA A 110 -0.12 -11.09 15.77
N ASN A 111 -1.13 -10.92 14.91
CA ASN A 111 -2.48 -10.45 15.30
C ASN A 111 -3.58 -11.52 15.12
N ASP A 112 -3.25 -12.73 14.63
CA ASP A 112 -4.24 -13.76 14.25
C ASP A 112 -5.29 -13.17 13.28
N ALA A 113 -4.83 -12.33 12.34
CA ALA A 113 -5.68 -11.58 11.44
C ALA A 113 -6.06 -12.40 10.20
N ASP A 114 -7.30 -12.26 9.74
CA ASP A 114 -7.83 -12.95 8.55
C ASP A 114 -7.73 -12.04 7.31
N LEU A 115 -6.49 -11.70 6.94
CA LEU A 115 -6.16 -10.89 5.77
C LEU A 115 -5.43 -11.73 4.74
N GLN A 116 -5.68 -11.46 3.45
CA GLN A 116 -5.06 -12.17 2.34
C GLN A 116 -4.76 -11.27 1.14
N PRO A 117 -3.66 -11.52 0.40
CA PRO A 117 -3.37 -10.85 -0.84
C PRO A 117 -4.20 -11.43 -1.99
N ILE A 118 -4.64 -10.58 -2.93
CA ILE A 118 -5.44 -10.98 -4.09
C ILE A 118 -4.77 -10.65 -5.44
N GLY A 119 -3.78 -9.77 -5.46
CA GLY A 119 -3.04 -9.40 -6.67
C GLY A 119 -1.74 -8.72 -6.31
N TYR A 120 -0.70 -8.94 -7.12
CA TYR A 120 0.54 -8.18 -6.96
C TYR A 120 0.40 -6.76 -7.49
N THR A 121 1.16 -5.84 -6.89
CA THR A 121 1.26 -4.45 -7.32
C THR A 121 2.66 -4.17 -7.88
N PHE A 122 3.60 -3.86 -7.05
CA PHE A 122 4.96 -3.48 -7.47
C PHE A 122 6.03 -4.20 -6.65
N ILE A 123 7.25 -4.09 -7.13
CA ILE A 123 8.46 -4.46 -6.41
C ILE A 123 9.47 -3.31 -6.52
N SER A 124 10.15 -3.00 -5.41
CA SER A 124 11.14 -1.94 -5.32
C SER A 124 12.45 -2.46 -4.74
N PRO A 125 13.61 -1.89 -5.13
CA PRO A 125 14.84 -2.10 -4.39
C PRO A 125 14.73 -1.43 -3.01
N MET A 126 15.53 -1.89 -2.05
CA MET A 126 15.84 -1.13 -0.85
C MET A 126 17.19 -0.43 -1.07
N GLY A 127 17.29 0.86 -0.73
CA GLY A 127 18.47 1.67 -1.01
C GLY A 127 19.21 2.12 0.26
N ALA A 128 20.52 2.20 0.15
CA ALA A 128 21.39 2.83 1.14
C ALA A 128 21.84 4.21 0.63
N TYR A 129 21.70 5.23 1.47
CA TYR A 129 21.97 6.63 1.13
C TYR A 129 22.94 7.26 2.12
N SER A 130 23.81 8.15 1.64
CA SER A 130 24.79 8.85 2.48
C SER A 130 25.10 10.24 1.92
N ASP A 131 25.19 11.23 2.81
CA ASP A 131 25.68 12.58 2.50
C ASP A 131 27.19 12.72 2.75
N VAL A 132 27.85 11.68 3.31
CA VAL A 132 29.27 11.76 3.75
C VAL A 132 30.21 10.92 2.90
N VAL A 133 29.72 9.89 2.20
CA VAL A 133 30.50 9.03 1.30
C VAL A 133 29.77 8.79 -0.01
N GLU A 134 30.50 8.63 -1.11
CA GLU A 134 29.97 8.29 -2.44
C GLU A 134 30.00 6.77 -2.70
N ASN A 135 30.75 6.01 -1.90
CA ASN A 135 30.85 4.56 -2.00
C ASN A 135 30.67 3.95 -0.60
N ILE A 136 29.84 2.93 -0.49
CA ILE A 136 29.53 2.27 0.78
C ILE A 136 30.77 1.66 1.46
N ASP A 137 31.77 1.24 0.69
CA ASP A 137 33.03 0.70 1.20
C ASP A 137 33.88 1.76 1.96
N ASP A 138 33.68 3.06 1.68
CA ASP A 138 34.41 4.17 2.28
C ASP A 138 33.84 4.59 3.64
N LEU A 139 32.78 3.96 4.15
CA LEU A 139 32.28 4.21 5.49
C LEU A 139 33.37 4.03 6.56
N ALA A 140 33.48 5.00 7.47
CA ALA A 140 34.43 4.98 8.54
C ALA A 140 34.13 3.90 9.60
N ASP A 141 35.15 3.49 10.34
CA ASP A 141 34.92 2.69 11.56
C ASP A 141 34.13 3.49 12.58
N GLY A 142 33.07 2.87 13.15
CA GLY A 142 32.14 3.50 14.07
C GLY A 142 31.10 4.39 13.41
N ALA A 143 30.92 4.30 12.08
CA ALA A 143 29.88 5.06 11.38
C ALA A 143 28.48 4.74 11.93
N SER A 144 27.66 5.79 12.02
CA SER A 144 26.26 5.70 12.41
C SER A 144 25.41 5.24 11.23
N VAL A 145 24.59 4.20 11.45
CA VAL A 145 23.71 3.62 10.44
C VAL A 145 22.28 3.61 10.97
N VAL A 146 21.32 4.14 10.21
CA VAL A 146 19.91 4.15 10.59
C VAL A 146 19.11 3.25 9.65
N ILE A 147 18.30 2.35 10.23
CA ILE A 147 17.48 1.37 9.52
C ILE A 147 16.04 1.36 10.04
N PRO A 148 15.05 0.78 9.31
CA PRO A 148 13.69 0.57 9.81
C PRO A 148 13.66 -0.32 11.07
N ASN A 149 12.70 -0.05 11.97
CA ASN A 149 12.51 -0.81 13.21
C ASN A 149 11.43 -1.90 13.13
N ASP A 150 10.69 -1.99 12.05
CA ASP A 150 9.79 -3.12 11.83
C ASP A 150 10.59 -4.38 11.45
N VAL A 151 10.08 -5.53 11.89
CA VAL A 151 10.80 -6.83 11.79
C VAL A 151 11.26 -7.14 10.37
N THR A 152 10.40 -6.89 9.38
CA THR A 152 10.66 -7.31 8.00
C THR A 152 11.53 -6.34 7.22
N ASN A 153 11.28 -5.02 7.31
CA ASN A 153 12.12 -4.02 6.66
C ASN A 153 13.46 -3.82 7.38
N GLY A 154 13.47 -3.89 8.72
CA GLY A 154 14.72 -3.92 9.50
C GLY A 154 15.60 -5.12 9.12
N GLY A 155 14.98 -6.31 9.03
CA GLY A 155 15.66 -7.51 8.57
C GLY A 155 16.22 -7.38 7.15
N ARG A 156 15.43 -6.81 6.21
CA ARG A 156 15.87 -6.54 4.82
C ARG A 156 17.04 -5.54 4.78
N ALA A 157 16.99 -4.50 5.62
CA ALA A 157 18.09 -3.54 5.73
C ALA A 157 19.37 -4.19 6.24
N LEU A 158 19.29 -5.10 7.22
CA LEU A 158 20.44 -5.88 7.67
C LEU A 158 20.97 -6.81 6.59
N GLN A 159 20.10 -7.44 5.80
CA GLN A 159 20.51 -8.25 4.63
C GLN A 159 21.23 -7.38 3.59
N LEU A 160 20.75 -6.16 3.32
CA LEU A 160 21.44 -5.20 2.44
C LEU A 160 22.85 -4.86 2.97
N LEU A 161 22.98 -4.55 4.27
CA LEU A 161 24.29 -4.28 4.89
C LEU A 161 25.23 -5.48 4.81
N SER A 162 24.69 -6.70 4.93
CA SER A 162 25.46 -7.95 4.76
C SER A 162 25.87 -8.15 3.30
N LEU A 163 24.98 -7.90 2.34
CA LEU A 163 25.28 -7.97 0.91
C LEU A 163 26.36 -6.97 0.51
N ALA A 164 26.35 -5.79 1.12
CA ALA A 164 27.40 -4.76 0.96
C ALA A 164 28.73 -5.14 1.66
N GLY A 165 28.79 -6.26 2.39
CA GLY A 165 30.01 -6.71 3.10
C GLY A 165 30.35 -5.89 4.35
N LEU A 166 29.39 -5.12 4.88
CA LEU A 166 29.59 -4.28 6.07
C LEU A 166 29.40 -5.04 7.38
N ILE A 167 28.55 -6.09 7.38
CA ILE A 167 28.28 -6.98 8.50
C ILE A 167 28.18 -8.43 8.02
N GLU A 168 28.29 -9.40 8.93
CA GLU A 168 27.93 -10.79 8.67
C GLU A 168 26.72 -11.15 9.53
N LEU A 169 25.77 -11.89 8.98
CA LEU A 169 24.57 -12.40 9.66
C LEU A 169 24.69 -13.91 9.93
N ASP A 170 23.98 -14.40 10.92
CA ASP A 170 23.81 -15.83 11.15
C ASP A 170 22.98 -16.45 10.01
N ASP A 171 23.48 -17.48 9.34
CA ASP A 171 22.78 -18.22 8.28
C ASP A 171 21.42 -18.80 8.75
N ALA A 172 21.23 -18.97 10.05
CA ALA A 172 19.99 -19.47 10.64
C ALA A 172 18.93 -18.37 10.92
N ALA A 173 19.25 -17.08 10.71
CA ALA A 173 18.36 -15.95 11.01
C ALA A 173 17.12 -15.86 10.10
N GLY A 174 17.06 -16.66 9.01
CA GLY A 174 15.90 -16.71 8.12
C GLY A 174 15.72 -15.45 7.28
N ILE A 175 14.44 -15.13 6.96
CA ILE A 175 14.09 -14.03 6.06
C ILE A 175 14.02 -12.67 6.77
N SER A 176 14.01 -12.63 8.10
CA SER A 176 13.90 -11.40 8.88
C SER A 176 14.92 -11.37 10.03
N PRO A 177 16.25 -11.26 9.72
CA PRO A 177 17.28 -11.15 10.73
C PRO A 177 17.08 -9.90 11.59
N THR A 178 17.56 -9.96 12.82
CA THR A 178 17.59 -8.85 13.78
C THR A 178 19.03 -8.39 14.05
N VAL A 179 19.22 -7.25 14.70
CA VAL A 179 20.57 -6.78 15.11
C VAL A 179 21.30 -7.82 15.98
N SER A 180 20.57 -8.69 16.72
CA SER A 180 21.17 -9.77 17.51
C SER A 180 21.71 -10.92 16.69
N ASP A 181 21.35 -11.04 15.42
CA ASP A 181 21.85 -12.06 14.51
C ASP A 181 23.12 -11.63 13.75
N ILE A 182 23.65 -10.45 14.06
CA ILE A 182 24.95 -9.98 13.53
C ILE A 182 26.07 -10.79 14.19
N THR A 183 26.80 -11.55 13.38
CA THR A 183 27.92 -12.39 13.81
C THR A 183 29.28 -11.69 13.65
N ALA A 184 29.38 -10.74 12.74
CA ALA A 184 30.54 -9.85 12.59
C ALA A 184 30.14 -8.42 12.19
N ASN A 185 30.83 -7.44 12.77
CA ASN A 185 30.70 -6.02 12.50
C ASN A 185 32.09 -5.39 12.65
N ASP A 186 32.95 -5.63 11.67
CA ASP A 186 34.38 -5.31 11.74
C ASP A 186 34.63 -3.79 11.77
N LYS A 187 33.74 -3.01 11.14
CA LYS A 187 33.79 -1.53 11.17
C LYS A 187 33.17 -0.97 12.46
N ASN A 188 32.62 -1.78 13.36
CA ASN A 188 31.93 -1.34 14.58
C ASN A 188 30.81 -0.32 14.30
N LEU A 189 30.03 -0.54 13.24
CA LEU A 189 28.92 0.32 12.88
C LEU A 189 27.94 0.45 14.05
N ASP A 190 27.48 1.68 14.31
CA ASP A 190 26.47 2.00 15.33
C ASP A 190 25.09 1.99 14.67
N ILE A 191 24.41 0.82 14.73
CA ILE A 191 23.14 0.60 14.04
C ILE A 191 21.99 1.01 14.96
N THR A 192 21.20 1.99 14.52
CA THR A 192 20.00 2.50 15.19
C THR A 192 18.76 2.18 14.37
N GLU A 193 17.76 1.61 15.03
CA GLU A 193 16.45 1.27 14.45
C GLU A 193 15.43 2.37 14.75
N VAL A 194 14.76 2.91 13.71
CA VAL A 194 13.73 3.93 13.84
C VAL A 194 12.53 3.57 12.96
N ASP A 195 11.40 4.23 13.17
CA ASP A 195 10.24 4.11 12.28
C ASP A 195 10.66 4.34 10.82
N ALA A 196 10.18 3.49 9.89
CA ALA A 196 10.60 3.51 8.49
C ALA A 196 10.43 4.89 7.84
N ALA A 197 9.34 5.63 8.18
CA ALA A 197 9.10 6.98 7.70
C ALA A 197 10.10 8.03 8.23
N GLN A 198 10.86 7.71 9.29
CA GLN A 198 11.88 8.59 9.85
C GLN A 198 13.27 8.33 9.28
N VAL A 199 13.49 7.17 8.66
CA VAL A 199 14.81 6.76 8.16
C VAL A 199 15.41 7.79 7.19
N PRO A 200 14.75 8.24 6.10
CA PRO A 200 15.35 9.21 5.18
C PRO A 200 15.62 10.57 5.84
N ARG A 201 14.80 10.95 6.84
CA ARG A 201 14.97 12.21 7.57
C ARG A 201 16.20 12.20 8.47
N SER A 202 16.71 11.01 8.81
CA SER A 202 17.93 10.84 9.61
C SER A 202 19.20 11.03 8.80
N LEU A 203 19.12 11.16 7.46
CA LEU A 203 20.28 11.28 6.56
C LEU A 203 21.19 12.47 6.93
N ALA A 204 20.62 13.58 7.42
CA ALA A 204 21.38 14.76 7.82
C ALA A 204 22.22 14.55 9.11
N ASP A 205 21.87 13.55 9.92
CA ASP A 205 22.47 13.30 11.25
C ASP A 205 23.18 11.94 11.32
N ALA A 206 23.06 11.09 10.31
CA ALA A 206 23.66 9.76 10.23
C ALA A 206 24.67 9.67 9.07
N ASP A 207 25.66 8.78 9.19
CA ASP A 207 26.62 8.53 8.12
C ASP A 207 26.03 7.68 6.99
N LEU A 208 25.07 6.81 7.30
CA LEU A 208 24.33 5.97 6.35
C LEU A 208 22.89 5.80 6.81
N VAL A 209 21.94 5.81 5.87
CA VAL A 209 20.58 5.35 6.10
C VAL A 209 20.21 4.26 5.09
N VAL A 210 19.45 3.25 5.51
CA VAL A 210 18.89 2.22 4.61
C VAL A 210 17.39 2.34 4.61
N SER A 211 16.83 2.76 3.48
CA SER A 211 15.42 3.19 3.38
C SER A 211 14.64 2.43 2.33
N ASN A 212 13.36 2.25 2.59
CA ASN A 212 12.36 1.84 1.60
C ASN A 212 12.21 2.92 0.53
N THR A 213 11.99 2.50 -0.71
CA THR A 213 11.92 3.39 -1.89
C THR A 213 10.84 4.47 -1.75
N ASN A 214 9.62 4.14 -1.33
CA ASN A 214 8.54 5.13 -1.19
C ASN A 214 8.91 6.28 -0.25
N TYR A 215 9.51 5.99 0.91
CA TYR A 215 9.96 7.02 1.85
C TYR A 215 11.17 7.80 1.36
N ALA A 216 12.07 7.16 0.59
CA ALA A 216 13.18 7.86 -0.06
C ALA A 216 12.64 8.86 -1.10
N VAL A 217 11.71 8.45 -1.97
CA VAL A 217 11.05 9.32 -2.97
C VAL A 217 10.29 10.46 -2.30
N ASP A 218 9.49 10.19 -1.26
CA ASP A 218 8.77 11.22 -0.49
C ASP A 218 9.72 12.23 0.19
N ALA A 219 10.96 11.81 0.52
CA ALA A 219 12.01 12.69 1.03
C ALA A 219 12.77 13.45 -0.06
N GLY A 220 12.46 13.20 -1.34
CA GLY A 220 13.09 13.84 -2.49
C GLY A 220 14.38 13.18 -2.95
N LEU A 221 14.67 11.95 -2.51
CA LEU A 221 15.79 11.14 -2.99
C LEU A 221 15.35 10.36 -4.23
N ASN A 222 16.23 10.28 -5.22
CA ASN A 222 16.05 9.41 -6.38
C ASN A 222 16.78 8.08 -6.13
N PRO A 223 16.08 6.95 -5.94
CA PRO A 223 16.72 5.67 -5.64
C PRO A 223 17.75 5.22 -6.70
N SER A 224 17.55 5.59 -7.96
CA SER A 224 18.44 5.22 -9.06
C SER A 224 19.72 6.08 -9.11
N ASP A 225 19.66 7.35 -8.65
CA ASP A 225 20.75 8.31 -8.77
C ASP A 225 21.47 8.56 -7.43
N ASP A 226 20.71 8.57 -6.30
CA ASP A 226 21.22 8.99 -4.99
C ASP A 226 21.60 7.79 -4.09
N ALA A 227 21.10 6.57 -4.36
CA ALA A 227 21.49 5.41 -3.59
C ALA A 227 22.95 5.04 -3.91
N ILE A 228 23.78 4.92 -2.88
CA ILE A 228 25.17 4.47 -3.01
C ILE A 228 25.31 2.95 -3.01
N PHE A 229 24.22 2.23 -2.65
CA PHE A 229 24.09 0.79 -2.74
C PHE A 229 22.59 0.42 -2.73
N VAL A 230 22.22 -0.63 -3.45
CA VAL A 230 20.87 -1.22 -3.44
C VAL A 230 20.95 -2.71 -3.18
N ASP A 231 19.90 -3.30 -2.63
CA ASP A 231 19.87 -4.74 -2.35
C ASP A 231 19.81 -5.61 -3.62
N THR A 232 19.42 -5.02 -4.75
CA THR A 232 19.46 -5.69 -6.06
C THR A 232 19.44 -4.68 -7.21
N ASP A 233 20.22 -4.97 -8.27
CA ASP A 233 20.14 -4.30 -9.57
C ASP A 233 19.12 -4.96 -10.50
N ASN A 234 18.63 -6.16 -10.15
CA ASN A 234 17.66 -6.91 -10.92
C ASN A 234 16.52 -7.37 -10.01
N LEU A 235 15.39 -6.71 -10.08
CA LEU A 235 14.22 -6.97 -9.23
C LEU A 235 13.64 -8.38 -9.40
N ASP A 236 13.95 -9.08 -10.52
CA ASP A 236 13.55 -10.48 -10.70
C ASP A 236 14.30 -11.43 -9.72
N ASP A 237 15.45 -11.01 -9.19
CA ASP A 237 16.22 -11.77 -8.22
C ASP A 237 15.73 -11.57 -6.78
N VAL A 238 14.87 -10.57 -6.55
CA VAL A 238 14.22 -10.34 -5.26
C VAL A 238 13.15 -11.40 -5.06
N GLY A 239 13.18 -12.08 -3.91
CA GLY A 239 12.22 -13.14 -3.63
C GLY A 239 10.77 -12.63 -3.55
N ALA A 240 9.82 -13.54 -3.76
CA ALA A 240 8.39 -13.23 -3.74
C ALA A 240 7.94 -12.53 -2.44
N GLN A 241 8.66 -12.76 -1.32
CA GLN A 241 8.37 -12.15 -0.02
C GLN A 241 8.41 -10.61 -0.05
N TYR A 242 9.12 -10.01 -1.02
CA TYR A 242 9.22 -8.54 -1.16
C TYR A 242 8.36 -7.95 -2.28
N LYS A 243 7.55 -8.76 -2.97
CA LYS A 243 6.51 -8.27 -3.87
C LYS A 243 5.38 -7.65 -3.06
N ASN A 244 4.98 -6.42 -3.40
CA ASN A 244 3.83 -5.74 -2.82
C ASN A 244 2.53 -6.27 -3.40
N ALA A 245 1.42 -6.17 -2.64
CA ALA A 245 0.15 -6.74 -3.03
C ALA A 245 -1.05 -5.90 -2.61
N ILE A 246 -2.15 -6.06 -3.34
CA ILE A 246 -3.49 -5.66 -2.91
C ILE A 246 -3.97 -6.70 -1.90
N VAL A 247 -4.40 -6.23 -0.73
CA VAL A 247 -4.82 -7.06 0.40
C VAL A 247 -6.26 -6.74 0.78
N ILE A 248 -7.01 -7.78 1.12
CA ILE A 248 -8.40 -7.75 1.56
C ILE A 248 -8.60 -8.58 2.82
N ARG A 249 -9.77 -8.46 3.46
CA ARG A 249 -10.23 -9.46 4.43
C ARG A 249 -10.59 -10.75 3.70
N ALA A 250 -10.33 -11.91 4.30
CA ALA A 250 -10.61 -13.21 3.67
C ALA A 250 -12.11 -13.43 3.41
N GLU A 251 -13.00 -12.83 4.21
CA GLU A 251 -14.45 -12.89 4.01
C GLU A 251 -14.92 -12.20 2.73
N ASP A 252 -14.13 -11.27 2.18
CA ASP A 252 -14.45 -10.50 0.98
C ASP A 252 -13.90 -11.12 -0.31
N ALA A 253 -13.31 -12.33 -0.25
CA ALA A 253 -12.65 -13.01 -1.36
C ALA A 253 -13.53 -13.25 -2.60
N GLU A 254 -14.85 -13.36 -2.40
CA GLU A 254 -15.84 -13.62 -3.47
C GLU A 254 -16.36 -12.31 -4.11
N ASN A 255 -15.85 -11.14 -3.71
CA ASN A 255 -16.28 -9.86 -4.28
C ASN A 255 -15.71 -9.69 -5.70
N GLU A 256 -16.61 -9.72 -6.71
CA GLU A 256 -16.21 -9.61 -8.11
C GLU A 256 -15.60 -8.24 -8.47
N ASP A 257 -15.97 -7.17 -7.76
CA ASP A 257 -15.40 -5.84 -8.02
C ASP A 257 -13.94 -5.74 -7.59
N PHE A 258 -13.52 -6.52 -6.58
CA PHE A 258 -12.10 -6.56 -6.19
C PHE A 258 -11.21 -7.19 -7.26
N GLN A 259 -11.74 -8.14 -8.04
CA GLN A 259 -11.03 -8.68 -9.20
C GLN A 259 -10.88 -7.63 -10.30
N LYS A 260 -11.90 -6.81 -10.55
CA LYS A 260 -11.81 -5.69 -11.50
C LYS A 260 -10.78 -4.64 -11.05
N ILE A 261 -10.73 -4.35 -9.72
CA ILE A 261 -9.71 -3.45 -9.17
C ILE A 261 -8.30 -4.00 -9.40
N VAL A 262 -8.08 -5.31 -9.20
CA VAL A 262 -6.79 -5.97 -9.51
C VAL A 262 -6.48 -5.86 -11.01
N GLU A 263 -7.44 -6.16 -11.89
CA GLU A 263 -7.27 -6.10 -13.36
C GLU A 263 -6.97 -4.67 -13.82
N ALA A 264 -7.66 -3.67 -13.27
CA ALA A 264 -7.41 -2.26 -13.58
C ALA A 264 -6.02 -1.80 -13.12
N TYR A 265 -5.55 -2.27 -11.96
CA TYR A 265 -4.21 -1.97 -11.48
C TYR A 265 -3.15 -2.65 -12.35
N GLN A 266 -3.33 -3.92 -12.72
CA GLN A 266 -2.35 -4.72 -13.47
C GLN A 266 -2.40 -4.45 -14.98
N SER A 267 -2.18 -3.19 -15.36
CA SER A 267 -2.23 -2.70 -16.74
C SER A 267 -0.93 -2.02 -17.18
N GLU A 268 -0.76 -1.83 -18.50
CA GLU A 268 0.38 -1.07 -19.04
C GLU A 268 0.29 0.40 -18.62
N GLU A 269 -0.91 0.98 -18.57
CA GLU A 269 -1.16 2.35 -18.11
C GLU A 269 -0.68 2.57 -16.67
N THR A 270 -1.02 1.66 -15.77
CA THR A 270 -0.53 1.73 -14.38
C THR A 270 1.00 1.62 -14.31
N ALA A 271 1.61 0.75 -15.12
CA ALA A 271 3.06 0.60 -15.16
C ALA A 271 3.77 1.89 -15.64
N GLU A 272 3.17 2.62 -16.60
CA GLU A 272 3.69 3.90 -17.09
C GLU A 272 3.60 4.98 -16.01
N VAL A 273 2.45 5.11 -15.32
CA VAL A 273 2.28 6.08 -14.22
C VAL A 273 3.25 5.76 -13.08
N MET A 274 3.37 4.48 -12.69
CA MET A 274 4.29 4.03 -11.66
C MET A 274 5.74 4.41 -11.98
N ASP A 275 6.21 4.16 -13.21
CA ASP A 275 7.57 4.50 -13.64
C ASP A 275 7.83 6.02 -13.56
N GLU A 276 6.82 6.85 -13.89
CA GLU A 276 6.94 8.31 -13.80
C GLU A 276 7.02 8.80 -12.35
N VAL A 277 6.08 8.38 -11.49
CA VAL A 277 5.96 8.92 -10.13
C VAL A 277 7.02 8.38 -9.16
N THR A 278 7.59 7.20 -9.44
CA THR A 278 8.65 6.60 -8.62
C THR A 278 10.05 6.79 -9.22
N LEU A 279 10.17 7.64 -10.26
CA LEU A 279 11.44 7.91 -10.95
C LEU A 279 12.10 6.63 -11.50
N GLY A 280 11.28 5.66 -11.90
CA GLY A 280 11.71 4.39 -12.45
C GLY A 280 12.20 3.36 -11.43
N ALA A 281 12.06 3.63 -10.13
CA ALA A 281 12.53 2.73 -9.07
C ALA A 281 11.60 1.52 -8.88
N ASP A 282 10.29 1.72 -8.94
CA ASP A 282 9.32 0.64 -8.84
C ASP A 282 9.09 -0.03 -10.19
N LYS A 283 8.87 -1.33 -10.15
CA LYS A 283 8.53 -2.11 -11.34
C LYS A 283 7.29 -2.97 -11.08
N PRO A 284 6.48 -3.27 -12.12
CA PRO A 284 5.39 -4.21 -12.01
C PRO A 284 5.85 -5.54 -11.42
N ALA A 285 5.15 -6.02 -10.37
CA ALA A 285 5.43 -7.31 -9.75
C ALA A 285 4.51 -8.42 -10.24
N TRP A 286 3.56 -8.10 -11.10
CA TRP A 286 2.56 -9.03 -11.64
C TRP A 286 2.97 -9.66 -12.97
N SER A 287 2.40 -10.84 -13.23
CA SER A 287 2.49 -11.57 -14.48
C SER A 287 1.21 -12.37 -14.76
N ASP A 288 1.04 -12.91 -15.97
CA ASP A 288 -0.20 -13.60 -16.41
C ASP A 288 -0.55 -14.87 -15.58
N ASN A 289 0.36 -15.41 -14.78
CA ASN A 289 0.18 -16.71 -14.10
C ASN A 289 0.61 -16.68 -12.64
N ASP A 290 0.39 -15.56 -11.95
CA ASP A 290 0.77 -15.43 -10.54
C ASP A 290 -0.09 -16.31 -9.63
N ASP A 291 0.57 -17.04 -8.73
CA ASP A 291 -0.07 -17.77 -7.64
C ASP A 291 0.14 -17.01 -6.32
N VAL A 292 -0.48 -15.82 -6.22
CA VAL A 292 -0.30 -14.90 -5.09
C VAL A 292 -0.62 -15.59 -3.75
N ALA A 293 -1.72 -16.35 -3.71
CA ALA A 293 -2.13 -17.06 -2.50
C ALA A 293 -1.15 -18.18 -2.13
N GLY A 294 -0.66 -18.95 -3.12
CA GLY A 294 0.31 -20.02 -2.87
C GLY A 294 1.69 -19.50 -2.50
N GLU A 295 2.10 -18.34 -3.04
CA GLU A 295 3.36 -17.70 -2.64
C GLU A 295 3.22 -17.10 -1.24
N PHE A 296 2.10 -16.47 -0.90
CA PHE A 296 1.85 -15.97 0.45
C PHE A 296 1.84 -17.08 1.50
N ALA A 297 1.22 -18.23 1.21
CA ALA A 297 1.23 -19.38 2.13
C ALA A 297 2.66 -19.85 2.47
N LYS A 298 3.58 -19.83 1.48
CA LYS A 298 4.99 -20.18 1.71
C LYS A 298 5.70 -19.14 2.58
N VAL A 299 5.40 -17.84 2.35
CA VAL A 299 5.98 -16.74 3.15
C VAL A 299 5.48 -16.82 4.60
N LEU A 300 4.20 -17.11 4.82
CA LEU A 300 3.64 -17.37 6.16
C LEU A 300 4.35 -18.51 6.91
N GLU A 301 4.69 -19.61 6.20
CA GLU A 301 5.43 -20.72 6.80
C GLU A 301 6.87 -20.32 7.18
N GLN A 302 7.50 -19.41 6.43
CA GLN A 302 8.87 -18.95 6.68
C GLN A 302 8.95 -17.89 7.78
N ALA A 303 7.86 -17.15 8.00
CA ALA A 303 7.75 -16.11 9.04
C ALA A 303 7.35 -16.65 10.42
N ASN A 304 7.11 -17.97 10.56
CA ASN A 304 6.86 -18.69 11.82
C ASN A 304 8.16 -19.32 12.32
#